data_c4de56ad446aa851453ae6f7f2066ac1
#
_entry.id   c4de56ad446aa851453ae6f7f2066ac1
#
_cell.length_a   1.000
_cell.length_b   1.000
_cell.length_c   1.000
_cell.angle_alpha   90.00
_cell.angle_beta   90.00
_cell.angle_gamma   90.00
#
_symmetry.space_group_name_H-M   'P 1'
#
loop_
_entity.id
_entity.type
_entity.pdbx_description
1 polymer ?
#
loop_
_entity_poly.entity_id
_entity_poly.type
_entity_poly.pdbx_seq_one_letter_code
_entity_poly.pdbx_strand_id
1 'polypeptide(L)'
;MVKRITVIFLISLLLIYPLNNLLNTSAKSNNENYILRGFSYGFYKIINNRKATCTSITSQGEETTIFCKSDYEISKTVTSLSYLYILVNSEEYNTIFTILRNGSVDTSYIPENNIIPSSFTANDDYIFFISNDESYTISIKRNTLETTTSFFSEKVKKLFCYNEKVYAITASSLYRLDNPNIPIKCDIPSFNDLEPVFYDNIFIDANGKVYSFSFDNGFKYIKTLNYKKVFILNDIYYGVSENHINKLSENSSITSRYSFSENIDDIAVNGNKIALLSSENVKLITEKDFKPIENSSTESSNPISKPSFDGFTDYENDDNYIIVPQGTTIAILKKHINSAKNSSLIFYDNKKRKISSGNLGTRFSLEYYENSFLKYKYTIIVMGDITGEGSVNTYDKRRLTDYLLGKLELTSAQKYAANLDANNLIDSIDLLLLNRLILQ
;
A
#
# COMPACT_ATOMS: atom_id res chain seq x y z
N MET A 1 -34.51 -43.02 45.61
CA MET A 1 -34.93 -41.89 44.74
C MET A 1 -33.83 -40.88 44.46
N VAL A 2 -32.91 -40.62 45.35
CA VAL A 2 -31.84 -39.59 45.20
C VAL A 2 -30.75 -39.97 44.17
N LYS A 3 -30.39 -41.27 44.02
CA LYS A 3 -29.37 -41.72 43.06
C LYS A 3 -29.74 -41.60 41.57
N ARG A 4 -31.04 -41.58 41.22
CA ARG A 4 -31.47 -41.44 39.82
C ARG A 4 -31.50 -39.97 39.33
N ILE A 5 -31.64 -39.01 40.24
CA ILE A 5 -31.67 -37.57 39.89
C ILE A 5 -30.25 -37.08 39.59
N THR A 6 -29.22 -37.61 40.33
CA THR A 6 -27.82 -37.20 40.08
C THR A 6 -27.27 -37.68 38.75
N VAL A 7 -27.71 -38.85 38.27
CA VAL A 7 -27.27 -39.40 36.95
C VAL A 7 -27.92 -38.62 35.76
N ILE A 8 -29.18 -38.18 35.91
CA ILE A 8 -29.85 -37.38 34.89
C ILE A 8 -29.24 -35.97 34.81
N PHE A 9 -28.80 -35.38 35.91
CA PHE A 9 -28.14 -34.08 35.94
C PHE A 9 -26.72 -34.15 35.34
N LEU A 10 -25.99 -35.26 35.56
CA LEU A 10 -24.68 -35.47 34.97
C LEU A 10 -24.75 -35.69 33.42
N ILE A 11 -25.78 -36.43 32.95
CA ILE A 11 -26.00 -36.68 31.53
C ILE A 11 -26.45 -35.39 30.81
N SER A 12 -27.27 -34.55 31.46
CA SER A 12 -27.64 -33.24 30.88
C SER A 12 -26.46 -32.25 30.86
N LEU A 13 -25.56 -32.28 31.83
CA LEU A 13 -24.32 -31.47 31.81
C LEU A 13 -23.32 -31.93 30.74
N LEU A 14 -23.22 -33.25 30.50
CA LEU A 14 -22.35 -33.83 29.48
C LEU A 14 -22.89 -33.63 28.06
N LEU A 15 -24.22 -33.38 27.87
CA LEU A 15 -24.82 -33.06 26.57
C LEU A 15 -24.82 -31.56 26.25
N ILE A 16 -24.68 -30.70 27.24
CA ILE A 16 -24.62 -29.24 27.04
C ILE A 16 -23.20 -28.76 26.69
N TYR A 17 -22.16 -29.43 27.20
CA TYR A 17 -20.77 -29.07 26.93
C TYR A 17 -20.33 -29.26 25.46
N PRO A 18 -20.69 -30.34 24.76
CA PRO A 18 -20.32 -30.45 23.33
C PRO A 18 -21.17 -29.60 22.40
N LEU A 19 -22.42 -29.20 22.77
CA LEU A 19 -23.25 -28.36 21.93
C LEU A 19 -22.83 -26.88 21.96
N ASN A 20 -22.33 -26.37 23.08
CA ASN A 20 -21.82 -25.01 23.17
C ASN A 20 -20.48 -24.83 22.43
N ASN A 21 -19.65 -25.88 22.36
CA ASN A 21 -18.44 -25.86 21.54
C ASN A 21 -18.74 -26.02 20.03
N LEU A 22 -19.89 -26.62 19.67
CA LEU A 22 -20.33 -26.72 18.27
C LEU A 22 -21.02 -25.44 17.77
N LEU A 23 -21.57 -24.61 18.68
CA LEU A 23 -22.19 -23.33 18.31
C LEU A 23 -21.21 -22.14 18.31
N ASN A 24 -20.00 -22.30 18.84
CA ASN A 24 -18.93 -21.31 18.77
C ASN A 24 -17.88 -21.61 17.70
N THR A 25 -18.02 -22.65 16.91
CA THR A 25 -17.36 -22.69 15.62
C THR A 25 -18.12 -21.76 14.69
N SER A 26 -17.77 -20.46 14.74
CA SER A 26 -18.02 -19.58 13.61
C SER A 26 -17.55 -20.35 12.38
N ALA A 27 -18.45 -20.56 11.42
CA ALA A 27 -18.11 -21.19 10.17
C ALA A 27 -16.93 -20.40 9.60
N LYS A 28 -15.71 -20.94 9.73
CA LYS A 28 -14.54 -20.48 8.99
C LYS A 28 -15.00 -20.55 7.54
N SER A 29 -15.04 -19.42 6.87
CA SER A 29 -15.35 -19.42 5.45
C SER A 29 -14.33 -20.36 4.79
N ASN A 30 -14.76 -21.23 3.90
CA ASN A 30 -13.92 -22.21 3.20
C ASN A 30 -12.74 -21.59 2.41
N ASN A 31 -12.54 -20.29 2.47
CA ASN A 31 -11.55 -19.52 1.73
C ASN A 31 -10.32 -19.09 2.57
N GLU A 32 -10.20 -19.47 3.84
CA GLU A 32 -9.04 -19.13 4.69
C GLU A 32 -7.84 -20.07 4.51
N ASN A 33 -7.96 -21.10 3.69
CA ASN A 33 -6.90 -22.08 3.48
C ASN A 33 -5.75 -21.59 2.58
N TYR A 34 -5.91 -20.44 1.94
CA TYR A 34 -4.96 -19.92 0.97
C TYR A 34 -4.66 -18.45 1.24
N ILE A 35 -3.39 -18.12 1.40
CA ILE A 35 -2.93 -16.75 1.62
C ILE A 35 -1.79 -16.46 0.65
N LEU A 36 -1.84 -15.28 0.02
CA LEU A 36 -0.81 -14.77 -0.85
C LEU A 36 -0.22 -13.47 -0.27
N ARG A 37 1.10 -13.35 -0.22
CA ARG A 37 1.80 -12.16 0.26
C ARG A 37 2.92 -11.77 -0.68
N GLY A 38 3.04 -10.46 -0.93
CA GLY A 38 4.19 -9.89 -1.62
C GLY A 38 5.37 -9.69 -0.66
N PHE A 39 6.59 -9.79 -1.17
CA PHE A 39 7.82 -9.44 -0.48
C PHE A 39 8.85 -8.86 -1.46
N SER A 40 9.98 -8.37 -0.98
CA SER A 40 10.94 -7.58 -1.78
C SER A 40 11.35 -8.18 -3.15
N TYR A 41 11.27 -9.52 -3.33
CA TYR A 41 11.75 -10.20 -4.54
C TYR A 41 10.73 -11.14 -5.21
N GLY A 42 9.48 -11.18 -4.71
CA GLY A 42 8.46 -12.08 -5.25
C GLY A 42 7.22 -12.18 -4.35
N PHE A 43 6.72 -13.39 -4.22
CA PHE A 43 5.51 -13.67 -3.47
C PHE A 43 5.68 -14.93 -2.62
N TYR A 44 4.93 -15.02 -1.52
CA TYR A 44 4.74 -16.25 -0.77
C TYR A 44 3.31 -16.74 -0.92
N LYS A 45 3.16 -18.00 -1.32
CA LYS A 45 1.90 -18.74 -1.31
C LYS A 45 1.86 -19.63 -0.08
N ILE A 46 0.80 -19.54 0.70
CA ILE A 46 0.58 -20.32 1.91
C ILE A 46 -0.67 -21.18 1.70
N ILE A 47 -0.56 -22.46 1.98
CA ILE A 47 -1.63 -23.44 1.85
C ILE A 47 -1.77 -24.22 3.15
N ASN A 48 -2.97 -24.27 3.71
CA ASN A 48 -3.32 -24.98 4.93
C ASN A 48 -4.24 -26.19 4.67
N ASN A 49 -3.79 -27.17 3.88
CA ASN A 49 -4.52 -28.40 3.58
C ASN A 49 -3.81 -29.58 4.24
N ARG A 50 -4.29 -30.11 5.37
CA ARG A 50 -3.68 -31.25 6.07
C ARG A 50 -2.17 -31.13 6.34
N LYS A 51 -1.51 -30.21 5.66
CA LYS A 51 -0.08 -29.95 5.68
C LYS A 51 0.14 -28.45 5.47
N ALA A 52 0.72 -27.79 6.45
CA ALA A 52 1.08 -26.39 6.35
C ALA A 52 2.23 -26.23 5.37
N THR A 53 2.01 -25.55 4.26
CA THR A 53 3.02 -25.36 3.21
C THR A 53 3.18 -23.87 2.90
N CYS A 54 4.41 -23.39 2.85
CA CYS A 54 4.75 -22.08 2.33
C CYS A 54 5.69 -22.24 1.13
N THR A 55 5.30 -21.65 0.00
CA THR A 55 6.04 -21.69 -1.26
C THR A 55 6.42 -20.27 -1.65
N SER A 56 7.70 -20.03 -1.92
CA SER A 56 8.15 -18.79 -2.52
C SER A 56 7.93 -18.83 -4.03
N ILE A 57 7.54 -17.71 -4.61
CA ILE A 57 7.28 -17.54 -6.05
C ILE A 57 8.12 -16.37 -6.54
N THR A 58 9.02 -16.61 -7.47
CA THR A 58 9.84 -15.54 -8.05
C THR A 58 9.02 -14.62 -8.94
N SER A 59 9.58 -13.49 -9.32
CA SER A 59 8.95 -12.59 -10.29
C SER A 59 8.77 -13.22 -11.69
N GLN A 60 9.42 -14.32 -11.98
CA GLN A 60 9.26 -15.11 -13.21
C GLN A 60 8.21 -16.21 -13.08
N GLY A 61 7.67 -16.45 -11.88
CA GLY A 61 6.67 -17.48 -11.62
C GLY A 61 7.27 -18.83 -11.21
N GLU A 62 8.59 -18.91 -10.95
CA GLU A 62 9.22 -20.14 -10.44
C GLU A 62 8.84 -20.36 -8.98
N GLU A 63 8.34 -21.54 -8.66
CA GLU A 63 7.90 -21.92 -7.33
C GLU A 63 8.94 -22.79 -6.60
N THR A 64 9.22 -22.47 -5.34
CA THR A 64 10.08 -23.26 -4.45
C THR A 64 9.45 -23.38 -3.08
N THR A 65 9.19 -24.60 -2.61
CA THR A 65 8.68 -24.84 -1.26
C THR A 65 9.77 -24.56 -0.23
N ILE A 66 9.55 -23.56 0.61
CA ILE A 66 10.50 -23.11 1.64
C ILE A 66 10.14 -23.59 3.05
N PHE A 67 8.89 -23.98 3.27
CA PHE A 67 8.43 -24.51 4.56
C PHE A 67 7.33 -25.55 4.31
N CYS A 68 7.40 -26.66 5.01
CA CYS A 68 6.43 -27.72 4.90
C CYS A 68 6.42 -28.57 6.19
N LYS A 69 5.26 -28.61 6.87
CA LYS A 69 5.04 -29.39 8.07
C LYS A 69 3.67 -30.07 8.07
N SER A 70 3.65 -31.40 8.34
CA SER A 70 2.42 -32.15 8.58
C SER A 70 1.90 -31.84 9.99
N ASP A 71 0.58 -31.91 10.16
CA ASP A 71 -0.10 -31.75 11.46
C ASP A 71 0.04 -30.36 12.10
N TYR A 72 0.39 -29.37 11.28
CA TYR A 72 0.44 -27.97 11.66
C TYR A 72 -0.47 -27.14 10.77
N GLU A 73 -0.98 -26.04 11.34
CA GLU A 73 -1.71 -25.00 10.61
C GLU A 73 -0.93 -23.68 10.69
N ILE A 74 -0.70 -23.02 9.56
CA ILE A 74 -0.17 -21.65 9.54
C ILE A 74 -1.32 -20.70 9.90
N SER A 75 -1.22 -20.04 11.04
CA SER A 75 -2.24 -19.10 11.49
C SER A 75 -1.93 -17.65 11.14
N LYS A 76 -0.64 -17.30 11.04
CA LYS A 76 -0.23 -15.94 10.66
C LYS A 76 1.15 -15.93 10.03
N THR A 77 1.35 -14.98 9.10
CA THR A 77 2.67 -14.66 8.54
C THR A 77 2.94 -13.18 8.63
N VAL A 78 4.19 -12.84 8.89
CA VAL A 78 4.69 -11.45 8.92
C VAL A 78 5.98 -11.42 8.12
N THR A 79 6.17 -10.38 7.31
CA THR A 79 7.40 -10.16 6.54
C THR A 79 8.13 -8.93 7.06
N SER A 80 9.43 -9.03 7.23
CA SER A 80 10.34 -7.90 7.41
C SER A 80 11.24 -7.73 6.18
N LEU A 81 12.22 -6.85 6.24
CA LEU A 81 13.17 -6.65 5.13
C LEU A 81 13.94 -7.94 4.81
N SER A 82 14.33 -8.72 5.83
CA SER A 82 15.23 -9.87 5.67
C SER A 82 14.57 -11.21 5.91
N TYR A 83 13.42 -11.25 6.60
CA TYR A 83 12.84 -12.50 7.11
C TYR A 83 11.35 -12.64 6.80
N LEU A 84 10.94 -13.90 6.69
CA LEU A 84 9.53 -14.32 6.79
C LEU A 84 9.34 -15.00 8.15
N TYR A 85 8.38 -14.54 8.93
CA TYR A 85 7.95 -15.13 10.17
C TYR A 85 6.67 -15.91 9.94
N ILE A 86 6.63 -17.17 10.34
CA ILE A 86 5.46 -18.04 10.19
C ILE A 86 5.05 -18.54 11.59
N LEU A 87 3.86 -18.15 12.04
CA LEU A 87 3.23 -18.73 13.20
C LEU A 87 2.47 -19.98 12.80
N VAL A 88 2.84 -21.10 13.35
CA VAL A 88 2.16 -22.38 13.19
C VAL A 88 1.53 -22.83 14.51
N ASN A 89 0.34 -23.37 14.41
CA ASN A 89 -0.36 -23.98 15.53
C ASN A 89 -0.28 -25.50 15.40
N SER A 90 -0.03 -26.17 16.51
CA SER A 90 -0.19 -27.61 16.68
C SER A 90 -1.15 -27.89 17.82
N GLU A 91 -1.49 -29.16 18.08
CA GLU A 91 -2.34 -29.54 19.20
C GLU A 91 -1.69 -29.22 20.57
N GLU A 92 -0.36 -29.19 20.63
CA GLU A 92 0.37 -29.03 21.91
C GLU A 92 0.83 -27.58 22.13
N TYR A 93 1.32 -26.89 21.10
CA TYR A 93 1.89 -25.55 21.25
C TYR A 93 1.92 -24.76 19.93
N ASN A 94 2.05 -23.46 20.06
CA ASN A 94 2.29 -22.56 18.95
C ASN A 94 3.79 -22.36 18.75
N THR A 95 4.25 -22.25 17.51
CA THR A 95 5.65 -21.97 17.19
C THR A 95 5.76 -20.91 16.10
N ILE A 96 6.65 -19.95 16.30
CA ILE A 96 7.04 -19.00 15.25
C ILE A 96 8.36 -19.44 14.64
N PHE A 97 8.35 -19.72 13.35
CA PHE A 97 9.56 -19.97 12.58
C PHE A 97 10.00 -18.70 11.88
N THR A 98 11.29 -18.38 11.99
CA THR A 98 11.94 -17.33 11.22
C THR A 98 12.63 -17.97 10.02
N ILE A 99 12.27 -17.54 8.82
CA ILE A 99 12.75 -18.11 7.58
C ILE A 99 13.54 -17.06 6.82
N LEU A 100 14.74 -17.41 6.42
CA LEU A 100 15.60 -16.61 5.55
C LEU A 100 15.07 -16.61 4.11
N ARG A 101 15.52 -15.65 3.32
CA ARG A 101 15.14 -15.52 1.88
C ARG A 101 15.45 -16.75 1.04
N ASN A 102 16.47 -17.52 1.41
CA ASN A 102 16.83 -18.78 0.73
C ASN A 102 15.96 -19.98 1.15
N GLY A 103 14.97 -19.77 2.01
CA GLY A 103 14.07 -20.81 2.52
C GLY A 103 14.61 -21.61 3.70
N SER A 104 15.83 -21.34 4.18
CA SER A 104 16.32 -22.01 5.39
C SER A 104 15.65 -21.43 6.65
N VAL A 105 15.37 -22.31 7.61
CA VAL A 105 14.91 -21.89 8.95
C VAL A 105 16.11 -21.37 9.73
N ASP A 106 16.05 -20.12 10.15
CA ASP A 106 17.08 -19.47 10.97
C ASP A 106 16.90 -19.80 12.44
N THR A 107 15.71 -19.49 12.96
CA THR A 107 15.36 -19.69 14.37
C THR A 107 13.91 -20.16 14.51
N SER A 108 13.57 -20.69 15.69
CA SER A 108 12.18 -20.94 16.08
C SER A 108 11.97 -20.43 17.50
N TYR A 109 10.78 -19.92 17.78
CA TYR A 109 10.38 -19.38 19.05
C TYR A 109 9.01 -19.95 19.45
N ILE A 110 8.89 -20.45 20.69
CA ILE A 110 7.64 -20.92 21.29
C ILE A 110 7.12 -19.80 22.18
N PRO A 111 5.97 -19.17 21.86
CA PRO A 111 5.39 -18.11 22.68
C PRO A 111 5.06 -18.57 24.09
N GLU A 112 5.33 -17.71 25.08
CA GLU A 112 4.99 -17.96 26.49
C GLU A 112 3.47 -17.90 26.73
N ASN A 113 2.99 -18.48 27.81
CA ASN A 113 1.55 -18.58 28.14
C ASN A 113 0.90 -17.22 28.49
N ASN A 114 1.67 -16.16 28.71
CA ASN A 114 1.18 -14.84 29.11
C ASN A 114 0.93 -13.89 27.92
N ILE A 115 1.09 -14.36 26.68
CA ILE A 115 0.92 -13.56 25.46
C ILE A 115 -0.09 -14.19 24.51
N ILE A 116 -0.66 -13.35 23.62
CA ILE A 116 -1.55 -13.77 22.53
C ILE A 116 -0.67 -14.10 21.31
N PRO A 117 -0.46 -15.37 20.95
CA PRO A 117 0.46 -15.70 19.85
C PRO A 117 0.07 -15.08 18.51
N SER A 118 -1.23 -15.05 18.18
CA SER A 118 -1.72 -14.47 16.92
C SER A 118 -1.58 -12.94 16.84
N SER A 119 -1.28 -12.26 17.95
CA SER A 119 -1.07 -10.81 17.96
C SER A 119 0.28 -10.38 17.40
N PHE A 120 1.21 -11.32 17.17
CA PHE A 120 2.58 -10.98 16.85
C PHE A 120 2.73 -10.12 15.59
N THR A 121 3.72 -9.25 15.63
CA THR A 121 4.35 -8.61 14.46
C THR A 121 5.87 -8.65 14.65
N ALA A 122 6.63 -8.34 13.60
CA ALA A 122 8.09 -8.41 13.67
C ALA A 122 8.75 -7.39 12.75
N ASN A 123 9.97 -7.01 13.12
CA ASN A 123 10.94 -6.38 12.23
C ASN A 123 12.20 -7.27 12.14
N ASP A 124 13.27 -6.78 11.55
CA ASP A 124 14.49 -7.58 11.40
C ASP A 124 15.16 -7.98 12.72
N ASP A 125 14.95 -7.20 13.78
CA ASP A 125 15.63 -7.39 15.08
C ASP A 125 14.78 -8.03 16.16
N TYR A 126 13.45 -7.81 16.15
CA TYR A 126 12.55 -8.15 17.22
C TYR A 126 11.25 -8.79 16.75
N ILE A 127 10.69 -9.66 17.60
CA ILE A 127 9.32 -10.15 17.53
C ILE A 127 8.52 -9.49 18.66
N PHE A 128 7.33 -8.99 18.37
CA PHE A 128 6.48 -8.26 19.31
C PHE A 128 5.15 -8.98 19.51
N PHE A 129 4.64 -8.96 20.72
CA PHE A 129 3.37 -9.58 21.11
C PHE A 129 2.54 -8.67 22.00
N ILE A 130 1.24 -8.93 22.06
CA ILE A 130 0.32 -8.36 23.05
C ILE A 130 0.15 -9.36 24.19
N SER A 131 0.13 -8.87 25.42
CA SER A 131 -0.19 -9.66 26.61
C SER A 131 -1.64 -10.19 26.59
N ASN A 132 -1.91 -11.29 27.29
CA ASN A 132 -3.26 -11.87 27.35
C ASN A 132 -4.32 -10.92 27.92
N ASP A 133 -3.95 -10.01 28.82
CA ASP A 133 -4.83 -8.97 29.37
C ASP A 133 -4.90 -7.70 28.53
N GLU A 134 -4.15 -7.65 27.41
CA GLU A 134 -4.05 -6.53 26.48
C GLU A 134 -3.46 -5.23 27.08
N SER A 135 -2.86 -5.29 28.28
CA SER A 135 -2.38 -4.10 28.99
C SER A 135 -0.94 -3.69 28.65
N TYR A 136 -0.17 -4.61 28.08
CA TYR A 136 1.22 -4.35 27.69
C TYR A 136 1.62 -5.13 26.44
N THR A 137 2.75 -4.74 25.85
CA THR A 137 3.40 -5.49 24.78
C THR A 137 4.74 -6.03 25.25
N ILE A 138 5.13 -7.16 24.70
CA ILE A 138 6.45 -7.76 24.91
C ILE A 138 7.19 -7.74 23.58
N SER A 139 8.40 -7.22 23.56
CA SER A 139 9.35 -7.35 22.45
C SER A 139 10.45 -8.35 22.84
N ILE A 140 10.78 -9.23 21.92
CA ILE A 140 11.78 -10.28 22.10
C ILE A 140 12.85 -10.09 21.02
N LYS A 141 14.07 -9.86 21.45
CA LYS A 141 15.20 -9.70 20.54
C LYS A 141 15.56 -11.04 19.93
N ARG A 142 15.50 -11.12 18.61
CA ARG A 142 15.61 -12.40 17.87
C ARG A 142 16.89 -13.19 18.17
N ASN A 143 18.03 -12.53 18.27
CA ASN A 143 19.33 -13.20 18.41
C ASN A 143 19.69 -13.57 19.86
N THR A 144 19.18 -12.84 20.85
CA THR A 144 19.54 -13.03 22.27
C THR A 144 18.39 -13.52 23.12
N LEU A 145 17.15 -13.48 22.60
CA LEU A 145 15.91 -13.76 23.32
C LEU A 145 15.68 -12.84 24.53
N GLU A 146 16.40 -11.72 24.62
CA GLU A 146 16.15 -10.69 25.61
C GLU A 146 14.77 -10.09 25.43
N THR A 147 14.04 -9.94 26.53
CA THR A 147 12.67 -9.43 26.52
C THR A 147 12.60 -8.01 27.06
N THR A 148 11.75 -7.19 26.47
CA THR A 148 11.41 -5.84 26.95
C THR A 148 9.90 -5.68 26.96
N THR A 149 9.36 -5.04 28.00
CA THR A 149 7.92 -4.83 28.17
C THR A 149 7.58 -3.35 28.07
N SER A 150 6.53 -3.02 27.33
CA SER A 150 5.97 -1.67 27.24
C SER A 150 4.52 -1.66 27.71
N PHE A 151 4.21 -0.82 28.70
CA PHE A 151 2.87 -0.69 29.29
C PHE A 151 2.09 0.46 28.65
N PHE A 152 0.77 0.30 28.54
CA PHE A 152 -0.14 1.28 27.95
C PHE A 152 -1.27 1.63 28.92
N SER A 153 -1.78 2.85 28.80
CA SER A 153 -2.94 3.29 29.60
C SER A 153 -4.26 2.71 29.09
N GLU A 154 -4.29 2.20 27.87
CA GLU A 154 -5.44 1.59 27.22
C GLU A 154 -5.06 0.18 26.73
N LYS A 155 -6.08 -0.66 26.55
CA LYS A 155 -5.89 -2.00 26.00
C LYS A 155 -5.36 -1.95 24.56
N VAL A 156 -4.28 -2.67 24.30
CA VAL A 156 -3.69 -2.81 22.96
C VAL A 156 -4.53 -3.79 22.15
N LYS A 157 -5.02 -3.38 21.02
CA LYS A 157 -5.88 -4.17 20.13
C LYS A 157 -5.13 -4.81 18.98
N LYS A 158 -4.11 -4.13 18.47
CA LYS A 158 -3.34 -4.59 17.31
C LYS A 158 -1.91 -4.07 17.37
N LEU A 159 -0.98 -4.89 16.87
CA LEU A 159 0.37 -4.50 16.53
C LEU A 159 0.55 -4.56 15.01
N PHE A 160 1.36 -3.68 14.46
CA PHE A 160 1.82 -3.77 13.07
C PHE A 160 3.20 -3.15 12.91
N CYS A 161 3.92 -3.57 11.89
CA CYS A 161 5.20 -3.01 11.49
C CYS A 161 5.03 -2.18 10.20
N TYR A 162 5.63 -0.99 10.18
CA TYR A 162 5.71 -0.14 9.00
C TYR A 162 7.12 0.47 8.92
N ASN A 163 7.84 0.17 7.82
CA ASN A 163 9.23 0.60 7.62
C ASN A 163 10.11 0.36 8.86
N GLU A 164 10.14 -0.90 9.34
CA GLU A 164 10.89 -1.39 10.51
C GLU A 164 10.52 -0.73 11.85
N LYS A 165 9.53 0.18 11.88
CA LYS A 165 8.96 0.73 13.09
C LYS A 165 7.70 0.00 13.48
N VAL A 166 7.58 -0.35 14.76
CA VAL A 166 6.43 -1.09 15.27
C VAL A 166 5.50 -0.18 16.03
N TYR A 167 4.22 -0.34 15.78
CA TYR A 167 3.13 0.45 16.34
C TYR A 167 2.15 -0.44 17.08
N ALA A 168 1.64 0.09 18.19
CA ALA A 168 0.52 -0.48 18.95
C ALA A 168 -0.72 0.40 18.79
N ILE A 169 -1.85 -0.23 18.48
CA ILE A 169 -3.15 0.43 18.35
C ILE A 169 -3.99 0.09 19.56
N THR A 170 -4.58 1.10 20.18
CA THR A 170 -5.61 0.98 21.22
C THR A 170 -6.99 1.36 20.64
N ALA A 171 -7.98 1.53 21.49
CA ALA A 171 -9.31 1.96 21.05
C ALA A 171 -9.33 3.40 20.50
N SER A 172 -8.44 4.28 20.97
CA SER A 172 -8.48 5.71 20.67
C SER A 172 -7.16 6.30 20.18
N SER A 173 -6.06 5.56 20.22
CA SER A 173 -4.73 6.08 20.00
C SER A 173 -3.80 5.08 19.31
N LEU A 174 -2.80 5.62 18.65
CA LEU A 174 -1.68 4.89 18.07
C LEU A 174 -0.43 5.22 18.89
N TYR A 175 0.37 4.21 19.19
CA TYR A 175 1.63 4.35 19.90
C TYR A 175 2.77 3.78 19.07
N ARG A 176 3.90 4.44 19.04
CA ARG A 176 5.13 3.91 18.46
C ARG A 176 5.95 3.23 19.55
N LEU A 177 6.35 1.97 19.38
CA LEU A 177 6.97 1.18 20.47
C LEU A 177 8.38 1.64 20.85
N ASP A 178 9.07 2.41 20.02
CA ASP A 178 10.33 3.07 20.40
C ASP A 178 10.10 4.31 21.30
N ASN A 179 8.85 4.81 21.39
CA ASN A 179 8.44 5.88 22.29
C ASN A 179 7.00 5.65 22.79
N PRO A 180 6.75 4.61 23.61
CA PRO A 180 5.41 4.15 23.97
C PRO A 180 4.65 5.09 24.92
N ASN A 181 5.29 6.13 25.44
CA ASN A 181 4.67 7.07 26.38
C ASN A 181 3.92 8.23 25.69
N ILE A 182 4.08 8.39 24.38
CA ILE A 182 3.47 9.49 23.63
C ILE A 182 2.45 8.93 22.64
N PRO A 183 1.13 9.08 22.92
CA PRO A 183 0.08 8.67 22.00
C PRO A 183 -0.01 9.62 20.81
N ILE A 184 -0.20 9.05 19.63
CA ILE A 184 -0.52 9.75 18.39
C ILE A 184 -2.04 9.69 18.20
N LYS A 185 -2.72 10.82 18.27
CA LYS A 185 -4.15 10.90 17.98
C LYS A 185 -4.38 10.95 16.48
N CYS A 186 -5.08 9.96 15.95
CA CYS A 186 -5.36 9.84 14.51
C CYS A 186 -6.67 9.08 14.28
N ASP A 187 -7.08 8.99 13.03
CA ASP A 187 -8.18 8.10 12.65
C ASP A 187 -7.73 6.64 12.81
N ILE A 188 -8.50 5.82 13.53
CA ILE A 188 -8.16 4.41 13.73
C ILE A 188 -8.88 3.55 12.70
N PRO A 189 -8.14 2.88 11.78
CA PRO A 189 -8.73 1.96 10.82
C PRO A 189 -9.29 0.69 11.46
N SER A 190 -10.15 0.00 10.73
CA SER A 190 -10.56 -1.37 11.07
C SER A 190 -9.52 -2.36 10.58
N PHE A 191 -8.96 -3.14 11.49
CA PHE A 191 -8.00 -4.19 11.17
C PHE A 191 -8.67 -5.56 11.22
N ASN A 192 -8.33 -6.42 10.28
CA ASN A 192 -8.59 -7.86 10.37
C ASN A 192 -7.44 -8.54 11.16
N ASP A 193 -7.52 -9.86 11.32
CA ASP A 193 -6.49 -10.64 12.05
C ASP A 193 -5.17 -10.77 11.27
N LEU A 194 -5.19 -10.46 9.98
CA LEU A 194 -3.99 -10.51 9.13
C LEU A 194 -3.09 -9.31 9.35
N GLU A 195 -1.81 -9.45 8.98
CA GLU A 195 -0.87 -8.34 9.02
C GLU A 195 -1.30 -7.24 8.04
N PRO A 196 -1.31 -5.97 8.45
CA PRO A 196 -1.66 -4.86 7.58
C PRO A 196 -0.72 -4.75 6.37
N VAL A 197 -1.27 -4.53 5.20
CA VAL A 197 -0.50 -4.28 3.98
C VAL A 197 -0.53 -2.80 3.66
N PHE A 198 0.65 -2.21 3.56
CA PHE A 198 0.82 -0.83 3.14
C PHE A 198 1.25 -0.77 1.67
N TYR A 199 0.71 0.20 0.95
CA TYR A 199 1.09 0.56 -0.40
C TYR A 199 1.78 1.92 -0.33
N ASP A 200 3.12 1.92 -0.20
CA ASP A 200 3.88 3.09 0.20
C ASP A 200 3.35 3.65 1.54
N ASN A 201 2.82 4.85 1.57
CA ASN A 201 2.20 5.48 2.75
C ASN A 201 0.67 5.34 2.79
N ILE A 202 0.06 4.49 1.97
CA ILE A 202 -1.38 4.26 1.92
C ILE A 202 -1.71 2.92 2.56
N PHE A 203 -2.70 2.93 3.43
CA PHE A 203 -3.30 1.75 4.06
C PHE A 203 -4.77 1.63 3.65
N ILE A 204 -5.22 0.40 3.41
CA ILE A 204 -6.63 0.12 3.10
C ILE A 204 -7.15 -0.86 4.16
N ASP A 205 -8.19 -0.46 4.87
CA ASP A 205 -8.76 -1.27 5.94
C ASP A 205 -9.66 -2.40 5.42
N ALA A 206 -10.09 -3.28 6.34
CA ALA A 206 -10.95 -4.41 6.03
C ALA A 206 -12.33 -4.01 5.44
N ASN A 207 -12.74 -2.76 5.58
CA ASN A 207 -14.00 -2.21 5.07
C ASN A 207 -13.82 -1.42 3.76
N GLY A 208 -12.65 -1.46 3.15
CA GLY A 208 -12.33 -0.71 1.94
C GLY A 208 -12.14 0.79 2.17
N LYS A 209 -11.96 1.23 3.41
CA LYS A 209 -11.59 2.62 3.70
C LYS A 209 -10.09 2.81 3.48
N VAL A 210 -9.76 3.89 2.81
CA VAL A 210 -8.41 4.28 2.44
C VAL A 210 -7.90 5.35 3.40
N TYR A 211 -6.70 5.16 3.91
CA TYR A 211 -6.02 6.08 4.82
C TYR A 211 -4.62 6.38 4.28
N SER A 212 -4.16 7.63 4.44
CA SER A 212 -2.72 7.92 4.42
C SER A 212 -2.13 7.69 5.80
N PHE A 213 -0.88 7.25 5.84
CA PHE A 213 -0.14 7.04 7.08
C PHE A 213 1.13 7.87 7.10
N SER A 214 1.45 8.45 8.25
CA SER A 214 2.73 9.11 8.47
C SER A 214 3.26 8.82 9.88
N PHE A 215 4.58 8.83 10.03
CA PHE A 215 5.26 8.51 11.31
C PHE A 215 4.81 9.39 12.48
N ASP A 216 4.51 10.66 12.22
CA ASP A 216 4.21 11.65 13.26
C ASP A 216 2.72 11.86 13.50
N ASN A 217 1.90 11.67 12.47
CA ASN A 217 0.46 11.98 12.53
C ASN A 217 -0.43 10.72 12.49
N GLY A 218 0.15 9.53 12.31
CA GLY A 218 -0.59 8.28 12.21
C GLY A 218 -1.48 8.23 10.96
N PHE A 219 -2.65 7.62 11.09
CA PHE A 219 -3.63 7.44 10.02
C PHE A 219 -4.49 8.68 9.81
N LYS A 220 -4.73 9.02 8.55
CA LYS A 220 -5.70 10.04 8.14
C LYS A 220 -6.60 9.48 7.05
N TYR A 221 -7.90 9.43 7.31
CA TYR A 221 -8.91 8.97 6.36
C TYR A 221 -8.90 9.80 5.07
N ILE A 222 -9.01 9.12 3.93
CA ILE A 222 -9.06 9.73 2.59
C ILE A 222 -10.43 9.50 1.95
N LYS A 223 -10.82 8.24 1.75
CA LYS A 223 -12.06 7.84 1.03
C LYS A 223 -12.45 6.39 1.32
N THR A 224 -13.63 5.99 0.87
CA THR A 224 -14.09 4.59 0.90
C THR A 224 -14.24 4.05 -0.53
N LEU A 225 -13.80 2.82 -0.75
CA LEU A 225 -13.95 2.08 -1.99
C LEU A 225 -14.83 0.85 -1.73
N ASN A 226 -15.90 0.71 -2.50
CA ASN A 226 -16.89 -0.37 -2.31
C ASN A 226 -16.47 -1.67 -3.00
N TYR A 227 -15.33 -2.24 -2.59
CA TYR A 227 -14.83 -3.51 -3.08
C TYR A 227 -14.43 -4.42 -1.92
N LYS A 228 -14.59 -5.73 -2.10
CA LYS A 228 -14.22 -6.74 -1.09
C LYS A 228 -12.72 -6.73 -0.78
N LYS A 229 -11.90 -6.51 -1.80
CA LYS A 229 -10.46 -6.29 -1.68
C LYS A 229 -10.05 -5.13 -2.58
N VAL A 230 -9.10 -4.34 -2.12
CA VAL A 230 -8.54 -3.22 -2.87
C VAL A 230 -7.03 -3.29 -2.73
N PHE A 231 -6.32 -2.97 -3.79
CA PHE A 231 -4.87 -2.77 -3.75
C PHE A 231 -4.47 -1.54 -4.57
N ILE A 232 -3.22 -1.13 -4.43
CA ILE A 232 -2.65 -0.01 -5.18
C ILE A 232 -1.45 -0.52 -5.98
N LEU A 233 -1.36 -0.09 -7.21
CA LEU A 233 -0.23 -0.33 -8.09
C LEU A 233 0.03 0.95 -8.89
N ASN A 234 1.25 1.50 -8.83
CA ASN A 234 1.63 2.76 -9.48
C ASN A 234 0.63 3.89 -9.16
N ASP A 235 0.34 4.11 -7.87
CA ASP A 235 -0.61 5.12 -7.35
C ASP A 235 -2.05 4.99 -7.86
N ILE A 236 -2.37 3.91 -8.53
CA ILE A 236 -3.70 3.62 -9.06
C ILE A 236 -4.40 2.57 -8.18
N TYR A 237 -5.66 2.83 -7.85
CA TYR A 237 -6.50 1.92 -7.09
C TYR A 237 -7.09 0.84 -7.99
N TYR A 238 -7.10 -0.37 -7.48
CA TYR A 238 -7.70 -1.54 -8.11
C TYR A 238 -8.68 -2.20 -7.16
N GLY A 239 -9.92 -2.37 -7.60
CA GLY A 239 -10.97 -3.06 -6.86
C GLY A 239 -11.12 -4.49 -7.35
N VAL A 240 -11.12 -5.46 -6.44
CA VAL A 240 -11.24 -6.89 -6.73
C VAL A 240 -12.67 -7.34 -6.51
N SER A 241 -13.23 -7.98 -7.51
CA SER A 241 -14.50 -8.71 -7.49
C SER A 241 -14.22 -10.23 -7.58
N GLU A 242 -15.26 -11.07 -7.59
CA GLU A 242 -15.10 -12.52 -7.52
C GLU A 242 -14.12 -13.07 -8.56
N ASN A 243 -14.24 -12.66 -9.82
CA ASN A 243 -13.43 -13.17 -10.92
C ASN A 243 -12.85 -12.07 -11.83
N HIS A 244 -12.82 -10.84 -11.36
CA HIS A 244 -12.22 -9.76 -12.13
C HIS A 244 -11.63 -8.66 -11.23
N ILE A 245 -10.71 -7.92 -11.80
CA ILE A 245 -10.07 -6.78 -11.19
C ILE A 245 -10.40 -5.55 -12.02
N ASN A 246 -10.90 -4.52 -11.36
CA ASN A 246 -11.22 -3.24 -11.97
C ASN A 246 -10.14 -2.22 -11.65
N LYS A 247 -9.55 -1.62 -12.65
CA LYS A 247 -8.73 -0.42 -12.52
C LYS A 247 -9.64 0.79 -12.30
N LEU A 248 -9.38 1.56 -11.26
CA LEU A 248 -10.23 2.66 -10.85
C LEU A 248 -9.57 4.00 -11.17
N SER A 249 -10.37 4.96 -11.61
CA SER A 249 -9.96 6.37 -11.69
C SER A 249 -9.90 7.01 -10.30
N GLU A 250 -9.39 8.24 -10.21
CA GLU A 250 -9.42 9.03 -8.96
C GLU A 250 -10.84 9.16 -8.38
N ASN A 251 -11.86 9.24 -9.24
CA ASN A 251 -13.28 9.30 -8.87
C ASN A 251 -13.91 7.92 -8.61
N SER A 252 -13.07 6.88 -8.51
CA SER A 252 -13.51 5.50 -8.28
C SER A 252 -14.37 4.89 -9.40
N SER A 253 -14.44 5.50 -10.59
CA SER A 253 -15.05 4.89 -11.77
C SER A 253 -14.11 3.87 -12.41
N ILE A 254 -14.69 2.82 -13.02
CA ILE A 254 -13.89 1.75 -13.62
C ILE A 254 -13.39 2.20 -14.98
N THR A 255 -12.07 2.14 -15.21
CA THR A 255 -11.42 2.55 -16.47
C THR A 255 -11.04 1.35 -17.34
N SER A 256 -10.58 0.27 -16.72
CA SER A 256 -10.25 -0.97 -17.40
C SER A 256 -10.46 -2.16 -16.48
N ARG A 257 -10.48 -3.35 -17.07
CA ARG A 257 -10.76 -4.59 -16.35
C ARG A 257 -9.84 -5.72 -16.81
N TYR A 258 -9.40 -6.51 -15.86
CA TYR A 258 -8.88 -7.84 -16.09
C TYR A 258 -9.92 -8.87 -15.64
N SER A 259 -10.29 -9.80 -16.53
CA SER A 259 -11.22 -10.90 -16.22
C SER A 259 -10.46 -12.20 -16.10
N PHE A 260 -10.78 -12.97 -15.06
CA PHE A 260 -10.21 -14.27 -14.79
C PHE A 260 -11.29 -15.34 -14.98
N SER A 261 -10.90 -16.55 -15.36
CA SER A 261 -11.85 -17.65 -15.62
C SER A 261 -12.40 -18.30 -14.35
N GLU A 262 -11.73 -18.07 -13.22
CA GLU A 262 -12.03 -18.67 -11.92
C GLU A 262 -12.21 -17.57 -10.88
N ASN A 263 -12.68 -17.93 -9.69
CA ASN A 263 -12.73 -16.98 -8.58
C ASN A 263 -11.33 -16.65 -8.07
N ILE A 264 -11.12 -15.41 -7.72
CA ILE A 264 -9.88 -14.92 -7.12
C ILE A 264 -9.97 -15.11 -5.61
N ASP A 265 -9.21 -16.05 -5.07
CA ASP A 265 -9.18 -16.34 -3.63
C ASP A 265 -8.36 -15.30 -2.89
N ASP A 266 -7.18 -14.98 -3.39
CA ASP A 266 -6.31 -13.94 -2.82
C ASP A 266 -5.48 -13.22 -3.88
N ILE A 267 -4.92 -12.08 -3.48
CA ILE A 267 -4.12 -11.19 -4.33
C ILE A 267 -2.94 -10.63 -3.53
N ALA A 268 -1.80 -10.55 -4.19
CA ALA A 268 -0.65 -9.79 -3.69
C ALA A 268 -0.02 -8.95 -4.81
N VAL A 269 0.60 -7.85 -4.42
CA VAL A 269 1.28 -6.94 -5.33
C VAL A 269 2.75 -6.82 -4.95
N ASN A 270 3.61 -6.81 -5.94
CA ASN A 270 5.03 -6.58 -5.76
C ASN A 270 5.63 -5.90 -7.00
N GLY A 271 6.18 -4.71 -6.82
CA GLY A 271 6.62 -3.86 -7.93
C GLY A 271 5.50 -3.62 -8.92
N ASN A 272 5.70 -3.93 -10.18
CA ASN A 272 4.70 -3.80 -11.25
C ASN A 272 3.92 -5.09 -11.53
N LYS A 273 4.00 -6.10 -10.66
CA LYS A 273 3.36 -7.41 -10.82
C LYS A 273 2.26 -7.62 -9.80
N ILE A 274 1.22 -8.28 -10.26
CA ILE A 274 0.07 -8.71 -9.46
C ILE A 274 0.05 -10.22 -9.52
N ALA A 275 0.08 -10.87 -8.37
CA ALA A 275 -0.12 -12.30 -8.25
C ALA A 275 -1.57 -12.57 -7.85
N LEU A 276 -2.25 -13.42 -8.61
CA LEU A 276 -3.62 -13.87 -8.37
C LEU A 276 -3.58 -15.32 -7.93
N LEU A 277 -4.17 -15.61 -6.80
CA LEU A 277 -4.34 -16.97 -6.31
C LEU A 277 -5.76 -17.46 -6.61
N SER A 278 -5.88 -18.63 -7.21
CA SER A 278 -7.13 -19.34 -7.45
C SER A 278 -6.89 -20.85 -7.30
N SER A 279 -7.60 -21.49 -6.39
CA SER A 279 -7.56 -22.95 -6.19
C SER A 279 -6.14 -23.53 -6.19
N GLU A 280 -5.23 -22.98 -5.40
CA GLU A 280 -3.80 -23.34 -5.29
C GLU A 280 -2.88 -22.83 -6.42
N ASN A 281 -3.42 -22.43 -7.56
CA ASN A 281 -2.64 -21.91 -8.68
C ASN A 281 -2.38 -20.41 -8.54
N VAL A 282 -1.16 -19.99 -8.85
CA VAL A 282 -0.81 -18.56 -8.90
C VAL A 282 -0.60 -18.13 -10.33
N LYS A 283 -1.29 -17.06 -10.72
CA LYS A 283 -1.10 -16.39 -12.01
C LYS A 283 -0.49 -15.03 -11.80
N LEU A 284 0.59 -14.75 -12.49
CA LEU A 284 1.20 -13.42 -12.51
C LEU A 284 0.66 -12.62 -13.68
N ILE A 285 0.20 -11.39 -13.38
CA ILE A 285 -0.25 -10.41 -14.37
C ILE A 285 0.42 -9.06 -14.12
N THR A 286 0.30 -8.19 -15.10
CA THR A 286 0.77 -6.81 -15.07
C THR A 286 -0.33 -5.86 -15.50
N GLU A 287 -0.14 -4.57 -15.39
CA GLU A 287 -1.10 -3.57 -15.86
C GLU A 287 -1.45 -3.70 -17.35
N LYS A 288 -0.55 -4.24 -18.18
CA LYS A 288 -0.76 -4.45 -19.61
C LYS A 288 -1.83 -5.50 -19.94
N ASP A 289 -2.15 -6.36 -18.96
CA ASP A 289 -3.17 -7.40 -19.14
C ASP A 289 -4.61 -6.88 -18.95
N PHE A 290 -4.77 -5.63 -18.50
CA PHE A 290 -6.06 -4.98 -18.32
C PHE A 290 -6.60 -4.45 -19.63
N LYS A 291 -7.84 -4.84 -19.97
CA LYS A 291 -8.54 -4.36 -21.16
C LYS A 291 -9.43 -3.16 -20.81
N PRO A 292 -9.47 -2.12 -21.61
CA PRO A 292 -10.45 -1.06 -21.48
C PRO A 292 -11.87 -1.64 -21.44
N ILE A 293 -12.76 -1.04 -20.66
CA ILE A 293 -14.17 -1.46 -20.65
C ILE A 293 -14.82 -0.81 -21.88
N GLU A 294 -15.22 -1.66 -22.85
CA GLU A 294 -16.12 -1.24 -23.90
C GLU A 294 -17.49 -0.98 -23.26
N ASN A 295 -17.85 0.27 -23.10
CA ASN A 295 -19.20 0.66 -22.74
C ASN A 295 -20.13 0.25 -23.90
N SER A 296 -20.94 -0.80 -23.69
CA SER A 296 -22.00 -1.17 -24.62
C SER A 296 -23.17 -0.17 -24.49
N SER A 297 -22.98 1.02 -24.98
CA SER A 297 -24.01 1.95 -25.39
C SER A 297 -23.55 2.53 -26.72
N THR A 298 -24.29 2.13 -27.77
CA THR A 298 -24.20 2.64 -29.12
C THR A 298 -24.32 4.16 -29.16
N GLU A 299 -23.20 4.83 -29.04
CA GLU A 299 -22.96 6.11 -29.66
C GLU A 299 -21.58 6.05 -30.28
N SER A 300 -21.54 6.21 -31.60
CA SER A 300 -20.37 6.38 -32.43
C SER A 300 -19.53 7.55 -31.87
N SER A 301 -18.65 7.27 -30.91
CA SER A 301 -17.63 8.21 -30.51
C SER A 301 -16.32 7.83 -31.19
N ASN A 302 -15.83 8.69 -32.01
CA ASN A 302 -14.44 8.72 -32.48
C ASN A 302 -13.51 8.43 -31.28
N PRO A 303 -12.36 7.74 -31.47
CA PRO A 303 -11.42 7.49 -30.40
C PRO A 303 -11.12 8.81 -29.70
N ILE A 304 -11.27 8.84 -28.37
CA ILE A 304 -10.98 10.01 -27.53
C ILE A 304 -9.51 10.33 -27.76
N SER A 305 -9.21 11.33 -28.55
CA SER A 305 -7.84 11.77 -28.78
C SER A 305 -7.36 12.48 -27.50
N LYS A 306 -6.29 11.98 -26.91
CA LYS A 306 -5.54 12.67 -25.86
C LYS A 306 -5.29 14.11 -26.35
N PRO A 307 -5.44 15.15 -25.51
CA PRO A 307 -5.10 16.50 -25.93
C PRO A 307 -3.62 16.54 -26.33
N SER A 308 -3.32 17.10 -27.49
CA SER A 308 -1.94 17.36 -27.91
C SER A 308 -1.53 18.77 -27.53
N PHE A 309 -0.25 18.96 -27.31
CA PHE A 309 0.34 20.22 -26.88
C PHE A 309 1.29 20.72 -27.97
N ASP A 310 0.79 21.48 -28.96
CA ASP A 310 1.57 21.94 -30.09
C ASP A 310 2.70 22.89 -29.65
N GLY A 311 3.95 22.49 -29.92
CA GLY A 311 5.13 23.28 -29.59
C GLY A 311 5.60 23.14 -28.13
N PHE A 312 5.01 22.26 -27.33
CA PHE A 312 5.48 21.90 -26.00
C PHE A 312 5.84 20.43 -25.96
N THR A 313 6.77 20.07 -25.07
CA THR A 313 7.15 18.67 -24.88
C THR A 313 6.26 18.07 -23.80
N ASP A 314 5.49 17.03 -24.14
CA ASP A 314 4.81 16.20 -23.16
C ASP A 314 5.60 14.91 -22.97
N TYR A 315 5.81 14.54 -21.71
CA TYR A 315 6.37 13.25 -21.34
C TYR A 315 5.27 12.36 -20.78
N GLU A 316 5.08 11.23 -21.44
CA GLU A 316 4.16 10.16 -21.00
C GLU A 316 4.82 9.22 -19.98
N ASN A 317 5.67 9.73 -19.12
CA ASN A 317 6.10 8.99 -17.96
C ASN A 317 4.98 9.02 -16.91
N ASP A 318 5.09 8.21 -15.87
CA ASP A 318 4.07 7.96 -14.84
C ASP A 318 3.36 9.22 -14.28
N ASP A 319 3.91 10.41 -14.49
CA ASP A 319 3.43 11.68 -13.95
C ASP A 319 2.77 12.64 -14.96
N ASN A 320 2.64 12.31 -16.26
CA ASN A 320 2.08 13.20 -17.30
C ASN A 320 2.61 14.63 -17.20
N TYR A 321 3.88 14.86 -17.49
CA TYR A 321 4.49 16.18 -17.44
C TYR A 321 4.27 16.97 -18.74
N ILE A 322 4.01 18.27 -18.62
CA ILE A 322 4.09 19.25 -19.73
C ILE A 322 5.24 20.20 -19.43
N ILE A 323 6.26 20.16 -20.25
CA ILE A 323 7.40 21.09 -20.15
C ILE A 323 7.13 22.32 -21.00
N VAL A 324 7.17 23.49 -20.36
CA VAL A 324 6.93 24.78 -21.01
C VAL A 324 8.12 25.72 -20.78
N PRO A 325 8.43 26.62 -21.74
CA PRO A 325 9.43 27.67 -21.55
C PRO A 325 9.05 28.64 -20.45
N GLN A 326 10.07 29.30 -19.87
CA GLN A 326 9.87 30.42 -18.96
C GLN A 326 8.98 31.50 -19.58
N GLY A 327 8.10 32.10 -18.77
CA GLY A 327 7.17 33.14 -19.22
C GLY A 327 5.94 32.63 -19.97
N THR A 328 5.77 31.31 -20.12
CA THR A 328 4.54 30.75 -20.66
C THR A 328 3.37 31.05 -19.71
N THR A 329 2.34 31.72 -20.25
CA THR A 329 1.12 32.02 -19.50
C THR A 329 0.05 30.97 -19.74
N ILE A 330 -0.97 30.91 -18.86
CA ILE A 330 -2.16 30.07 -19.06
C ILE A 330 -2.81 30.36 -20.43
N ALA A 331 -2.87 31.62 -20.85
CA ALA A 331 -3.46 32.00 -22.12
C ALA A 331 -2.65 31.47 -23.33
N ILE A 332 -1.33 31.46 -23.23
CA ILE A 332 -0.44 30.89 -24.24
C ILE A 332 -0.66 29.37 -24.31
N LEU A 333 -0.55 28.68 -23.20
CA LEU A 333 -0.71 27.21 -23.17
C LEU A 333 -2.07 26.80 -23.74
N LYS A 334 -3.16 27.48 -23.36
CA LYS A 334 -4.51 27.20 -23.89
C LYS A 334 -4.62 27.28 -25.40
N LYS A 335 -3.87 28.15 -26.05
CA LYS A 335 -3.86 28.27 -27.51
C LYS A 335 -3.17 27.11 -28.23
N HIS A 336 -2.28 26.44 -27.52
CA HIS A 336 -1.47 25.34 -28.05
C HIS A 336 -2.02 23.95 -27.65
N ILE A 337 -3.16 23.90 -26.97
CA ILE A 337 -3.82 22.65 -26.63
C ILE A 337 -4.87 22.34 -27.69
N ASN A 338 -4.63 21.28 -28.44
CA ASN A 338 -5.66 20.71 -29.32
C ASN A 338 -6.57 19.83 -28.46
N SER A 339 -7.79 20.28 -28.27
CA SER A 339 -8.75 19.66 -27.37
C SER A 339 -10.09 19.38 -28.08
N ALA A 340 -10.82 18.37 -27.57
CA ALA A 340 -12.14 18.03 -28.10
C ALA A 340 -13.15 19.18 -27.93
N LYS A 341 -14.16 19.21 -28.78
CA LYS A 341 -15.16 20.29 -28.84
C LYS A 341 -15.92 20.53 -27.53
N ASN A 342 -16.08 19.48 -26.70
CA ASN A 342 -16.78 19.52 -25.39
C ASN A 342 -15.83 19.42 -24.21
N SER A 343 -14.60 19.94 -24.35
CA SER A 343 -13.60 19.91 -23.30
C SER A 343 -13.53 21.21 -22.51
N SER A 344 -13.04 21.10 -21.28
CA SER A 344 -12.70 22.24 -20.42
C SER A 344 -11.37 22.02 -19.72
N LEU A 345 -10.64 23.12 -19.51
CA LEU A 345 -9.31 23.14 -18.90
C LEU A 345 -9.36 23.92 -17.60
N ILE A 346 -8.93 23.29 -16.50
CA ILE A 346 -8.83 23.91 -15.20
C ILE A 346 -7.37 23.90 -14.76
N PHE A 347 -6.85 25.05 -14.37
CA PHE A 347 -5.48 25.20 -13.91
C PHE A 347 -5.45 25.46 -12.40
N TYR A 348 -4.45 24.89 -11.75
CA TYR A 348 -4.20 25.10 -10.32
C TYR A 348 -2.73 25.47 -10.11
N ASP A 349 -2.47 26.35 -9.16
CA ASP A 349 -1.11 26.68 -8.74
C ASP A 349 -0.51 25.56 -7.84
N ASN A 350 0.75 25.73 -7.46
CA ASN A 350 1.47 24.79 -6.58
C ASN A 350 0.88 24.68 -5.15
N LYS A 351 -0.06 25.55 -4.78
CA LYS A 351 -0.85 25.51 -3.53
C LYS A 351 -2.25 24.96 -3.74
N LYS A 352 -2.51 24.35 -4.92
CA LYS A 352 -3.81 23.78 -5.32
C LYS A 352 -4.96 24.81 -5.40
N ARG A 353 -4.67 26.08 -5.58
CA ARG A 353 -5.69 27.12 -5.78
C ARG A 353 -5.98 27.21 -7.28
N LYS A 354 -7.28 27.23 -7.66
CA LYS A 354 -7.71 27.41 -9.03
C LYS A 354 -7.29 28.77 -9.55
N ILE A 355 -6.68 28.77 -10.74
CA ILE A 355 -6.19 29.98 -11.41
C ILE A 355 -6.71 30.04 -12.85
N SER A 356 -6.94 31.24 -13.38
CA SER A 356 -7.46 31.45 -14.74
C SER A 356 -6.54 32.27 -15.63
N SER A 357 -5.53 32.93 -15.06
CA SER A 357 -4.58 33.78 -15.76
C SER A 357 -3.24 33.81 -15.01
N GLY A 358 -2.21 34.37 -15.63
CA GLY A 358 -0.87 34.51 -15.08
C GLY A 358 0.14 33.56 -15.70
N ASN A 359 1.40 33.67 -15.27
CA ASN A 359 2.49 32.80 -15.65
C ASN A 359 2.28 31.42 -15.04
N LEU A 360 2.68 30.40 -15.78
CA LEU A 360 2.76 29.04 -15.28
C LEU A 360 4.04 28.84 -14.48
N GLY A 361 3.97 27.98 -13.46
CA GLY A 361 5.11 27.60 -12.63
C GLY A 361 5.23 26.08 -12.50
N THR A 362 6.41 25.64 -12.13
CA THR A 362 6.67 24.21 -11.84
C THR A 362 5.78 23.72 -10.70
N ARG A 363 5.22 22.51 -10.85
CA ARG A 363 4.20 21.88 -9.99
C ARG A 363 2.82 22.53 -10.03
N PHE A 364 2.57 23.47 -10.97
CA PHE A 364 1.21 23.80 -11.34
C PHE A 364 0.57 22.59 -12.00
N SER A 365 -0.74 22.48 -11.95
CA SER A 365 -1.44 21.37 -12.60
C SER A 365 -2.49 21.87 -13.58
N LEU A 366 -2.65 21.11 -14.65
CA LEU A 366 -3.71 21.25 -15.65
C LEU A 366 -4.60 20.01 -15.56
N GLU A 367 -5.88 20.20 -15.32
CA GLU A 367 -6.92 19.18 -15.42
C GLU A 367 -7.70 19.38 -16.71
N TYR A 368 -7.74 18.31 -17.52
CA TYR A 368 -8.49 18.26 -18.78
C TYR A 368 -9.79 17.47 -18.56
N TYR A 369 -10.90 18.14 -18.76
CA TYR A 369 -12.23 17.55 -18.66
C TYR A 369 -12.83 17.43 -20.06
N GLU A 370 -13.54 16.33 -20.31
CA GLU A 370 -14.36 16.11 -21.48
C GLU A 370 -15.76 15.65 -21.04
N ASN A 371 -16.79 16.29 -21.56
CA ASN A 371 -18.19 16.07 -21.14
C ASN A 371 -18.36 16.15 -19.59
N SER A 372 -17.68 17.08 -18.94
CA SER A 372 -17.63 17.30 -17.49
C SER A 372 -16.92 16.19 -16.67
N PHE A 373 -16.29 15.21 -17.32
CA PHE A 373 -15.50 14.18 -16.66
C PHE A 373 -14.01 14.50 -16.79
N LEU A 374 -13.28 14.41 -15.67
CA LEU A 374 -11.82 14.51 -15.66
C LEU A 374 -11.23 13.34 -16.48
N LYS A 375 -10.48 13.65 -17.53
CA LYS A 375 -9.85 12.66 -18.40
C LYS A 375 -8.35 12.58 -18.19
N TYR A 376 -7.71 13.74 -18.06
CA TYR A 376 -6.25 13.80 -17.89
C TYR A 376 -5.89 14.88 -16.88
N LYS A 377 -4.82 14.60 -16.14
CA LYS A 377 -4.19 15.57 -15.26
C LYS A 377 -2.72 15.64 -15.60
N TYR A 378 -2.22 16.86 -15.75
CA TYR A 378 -0.84 17.12 -16.09
C TYR A 378 -0.18 17.96 -15.01
N THR A 379 1.07 17.67 -14.72
CA THR A 379 1.93 18.55 -13.92
C THR A 379 2.76 19.41 -14.85
N ILE A 380 2.74 20.71 -14.65
CA ILE A 380 3.48 21.67 -15.46
C ILE A 380 4.89 21.81 -14.92
N ILE A 381 5.86 21.79 -15.81
CA ILE A 381 7.27 22.02 -15.52
C ILE A 381 7.73 23.23 -16.33
N VAL A 382 8.27 24.21 -15.64
CA VAL A 382 8.91 25.38 -16.25
C VAL A 382 10.41 25.25 -16.04
N MET A 383 11.17 25.11 -17.13
CA MET A 383 12.61 24.92 -17.05
C MET A 383 13.28 26.08 -16.31
N GLY A 384 14.03 25.77 -15.26
CA GLY A 384 14.69 26.73 -14.37
C GLY A 384 13.85 27.23 -13.20
N ASP A 385 12.51 27.13 -13.23
CA ASP A 385 11.62 27.52 -12.13
C ASP A 385 11.50 26.35 -11.11
N ILE A 386 12.51 26.16 -10.29
CA ILE A 386 12.61 25.07 -9.33
C ILE A 386 11.71 25.32 -8.11
N THR A 387 11.49 26.59 -7.74
CA THR A 387 10.61 26.97 -6.63
C THR A 387 9.12 26.86 -6.99
N GLY A 388 8.78 26.97 -8.27
CA GLY A 388 7.42 26.84 -8.78
C GLY A 388 6.57 28.09 -8.56
N GLU A 389 7.17 29.25 -8.61
CA GLU A 389 6.47 30.54 -8.49
C GLU A 389 6.12 31.19 -9.85
N GLY A 390 6.53 30.58 -10.96
CA GLY A 390 6.27 31.05 -12.32
C GLY A 390 7.28 32.04 -12.87
N SER A 391 8.44 32.16 -12.22
CA SER A 391 9.56 32.98 -12.66
C SER A 391 10.88 32.33 -12.32
N VAL A 392 11.89 32.47 -13.20
CA VAL A 392 13.26 31.99 -12.92
C VAL A 392 14.08 33.10 -12.32
N ASN A 393 14.56 32.91 -11.10
CA ASN A 393 15.25 33.97 -10.36
C ASN A 393 16.25 33.42 -9.33
N THR A 394 16.76 34.29 -8.45
CA THR A 394 17.77 33.92 -7.45
C THR A 394 17.29 32.92 -6.40
N TYR A 395 15.96 32.76 -6.18
CA TYR A 395 15.43 31.77 -5.26
C TYR A 395 15.60 30.36 -5.84
N ASP A 396 15.44 30.20 -7.18
CA ASP A 396 15.69 28.92 -7.86
C ASP A 396 17.15 28.54 -7.81
N LYS A 397 18.05 29.51 -8.04
CA LYS A 397 19.49 29.33 -7.88
C LYS A 397 19.84 28.86 -6.48
N ARG A 398 19.28 29.51 -5.46
CA ARG A 398 19.50 29.10 -4.07
C ARG A 398 18.98 27.66 -3.82
N ARG A 399 17.79 27.35 -4.32
CA ARG A 399 17.19 26.03 -4.18
C ARG A 399 18.06 24.93 -4.81
N LEU A 400 18.57 25.17 -6.03
CA LEU A 400 19.48 24.26 -6.71
C LEU A 400 20.82 24.14 -5.96
N THR A 401 21.38 25.26 -5.48
CA THR A 401 22.61 25.23 -4.69
C THR A 401 22.45 24.41 -3.41
N ASP A 402 21.35 24.59 -2.68
CA ASP A 402 21.08 23.85 -1.45
C ASP A 402 20.89 22.35 -1.72
N TYR A 403 20.30 21.97 -2.86
CA TYR A 403 20.21 20.58 -3.30
C TYR A 403 21.59 19.99 -3.61
N LEU A 404 22.42 20.68 -4.40
CA LEU A 404 23.78 20.23 -4.73
C LEU A 404 24.70 20.11 -3.51
N LEU A 405 24.44 20.87 -2.47
CA LEU A 405 25.13 20.79 -1.17
C LEU A 405 24.52 19.71 -0.23
N GLY A 406 23.51 18.97 -0.68
CA GLY A 406 22.84 17.93 0.13
C GLY A 406 22.02 18.46 1.30
N LYS A 407 21.63 19.74 1.29
CA LYS A 407 20.86 20.38 2.38
C LYS A 407 19.36 20.16 2.25
N LEU A 408 18.87 19.78 1.08
CA LEU A 408 17.46 19.51 0.82
C LEU A 408 17.32 18.51 -0.33
N GLU A 409 16.12 17.91 -0.43
CA GLU A 409 15.69 17.10 -1.55
C GLU A 409 14.77 17.87 -2.49
N LEU A 410 14.84 17.54 -3.78
CA LEU A 410 13.92 18.03 -4.80
C LEU A 410 12.89 16.94 -5.15
N THR A 411 11.64 17.33 -5.34
CA THR A 411 10.60 16.45 -5.93
C THR A 411 10.92 16.12 -7.37
N SER A 412 10.31 15.06 -7.94
CA SER A 412 10.51 14.67 -9.34
C SER A 412 10.31 15.86 -10.30
N ALA A 413 9.22 16.60 -10.18
CA ALA A 413 8.95 17.79 -11.01
C ALA A 413 10.03 18.88 -10.87
N GLN A 414 10.56 19.09 -9.67
CA GLN A 414 11.65 20.04 -9.43
C GLN A 414 12.98 19.56 -10.00
N LYS A 415 13.23 18.25 -9.99
CA LYS A 415 14.41 17.64 -10.63
C LYS A 415 14.36 17.84 -12.15
N TYR A 416 13.18 17.66 -12.76
CA TYR A 416 13.02 17.98 -14.19
C TYR A 416 13.26 19.48 -14.49
N ALA A 417 12.69 20.37 -13.68
CA ALA A 417 12.92 21.82 -13.84
C ALA A 417 14.38 22.23 -13.65
N ALA A 418 15.13 21.49 -12.82
CA ALA A 418 16.52 21.77 -12.51
C ALA A 418 17.52 21.23 -13.55
N ASN A 419 17.16 20.19 -14.30
CA ASN A 419 18.02 19.53 -15.29
C ASN A 419 18.00 20.31 -16.61
N LEU A 420 18.77 21.38 -16.69
CA LEU A 420 18.71 22.36 -17.78
C LEU A 420 19.44 21.94 -19.06
N ASP A 421 20.40 21.02 -18.96
CA ASP A 421 21.11 20.45 -20.10
C ASP A 421 20.52 19.09 -20.58
N ALA A 422 19.47 18.62 -19.92
CA ALA A 422 18.72 17.41 -20.21
C ALA A 422 19.58 16.11 -20.20
N ASN A 423 20.68 16.08 -19.42
CA ASN A 423 21.57 14.93 -19.33
C ASN A 423 21.18 13.88 -18.28
N ASN A 424 20.03 14.07 -17.58
CA ASN A 424 19.51 13.27 -16.45
C ASN A 424 20.35 13.33 -15.17
N LEU A 425 21.34 14.19 -15.08
CA LEU A 425 22.09 14.49 -13.88
C LEU A 425 21.81 15.93 -13.48
N ILE A 426 21.78 16.19 -12.18
CA ILE A 426 21.67 17.57 -11.67
C ILE A 426 23.00 17.90 -11.01
N ASP A 427 23.76 18.77 -11.66
CA ASP A 427 25.11 19.10 -11.24
C ASP A 427 25.46 20.61 -11.38
N SER A 428 26.73 20.93 -11.32
CA SER A 428 27.21 22.30 -11.42
C SER A 428 27.01 22.94 -12.82
N ILE A 429 26.79 22.13 -13.86
CA ILE A 429 26.51 22.63 -15.21
C ILE A 429 25.10 23.22 -15.23
N ASP A 430 24.13 22.54 -14.60
CA ASP A 430 22.77 23.08 -14.46
C ASP A 430 22.74 24.39 -13.67
N LEU A 431 23.53 24.46 -12.59
CA LEU A 431 23.66 25.70 -11.81
C LEU A 431 24.25 26.84 -12.66
N LEU A 432 25.22 26.55 -13.51
CA LEU A 432 25.78 27.51 -14.45
C LEU A 432 24.75 27.97 -15.47
N LEU A 433 23.99 27.05 -16.06
CA LEU A 433 22.93 27.32 -17.02
C LEU A 433 21.81 28.14 -16.38
N LEU A 434 21.39 27.78 -15.16
CA LEU A 434 20.41 28.54 -14.40
C LEU A 434 20.87 29.97 -14.13
N ASN A 435 22.14 30.16 -13.77
CA ASN A 435 22.69 31.48 -13.56
C ASN A 435 22.68 32.35 -14.84
N ARG A 436 22.91 31.73 -16.01
CA ARG A 436 22.80 32.41 -17.31
C ARG A 436 21.35 32.81 -17.60
N LEU A 437 20.37 31.95 -17.32
CA LEU A 437 18.94 32.27 -17.49
C LEU A 437 18.49 33.44 -16.60
N ILE A 438 19.02 33.55 -15.39
CA ILE A 438 18.67 34.64 -14.46
C ILE A 438 19.26 36.01 -14.91
N LEU A 439 20.36 35.98 -15.65
CA LEU A 439 21.05 37.19 -16.12
C LEU A 439 20.52 37.71 -17.47
N GLN A 440 19.64 37.00 -18.13
CA GLN A 440 18.95 37.41 -19.36
C GLN A 440 17.68 38.20 -19.05
#